data_d362a475c4478858d979560be73d02de
#
_entry.id   d362a475c4478858d979560be73d02de
#
_cell.length_a   1.000
_cell.length_b   1.000
_cell.length_c   1.000
_cell.angle_alpha   90.00
_cell.angle_beta   90.00
_cell.angle_gamma   90.00
#
_symmetry.space_group_name_H-M   'P 1'
#
loop_
_entity.id
_entity.type
_entity.pdbx_description
1 polymer ?
#
loop_
_entity_poly.entity_id
_entity_poly.type
_entity_poly.pdbx_seq_one_letter_code
_entity_poly.pdbx_strand_id
1 'polypeptide(L)'
;MERLRADVVFESDRVELALHGDLDANGAEVLQALVAEFDHVDRIDLAGVDVIDSSGLFALVQADTRARQAGTRLTLVPPGVLVARIFAWTGLESRLNFVAA
;
A
#
# COMPACT_ATOMS: atom_id res chain seq x y z
N MET A 1 -15.20 12.79 -3.08
CA MET A 1 -14.24 11.85 -2.45
C MET A 1 -14.53 10.44 -2.91
N GLU A 2 -13.52 9.76 -3.36
CA GLU A 2 -13.67 8.40 -3.86
C GLU A 2 -13.29 7.38 -2.79
N ARG A 3 -14.20 6.46 -2.51
CA ARG A 3 -13.88 5.33 -1.65
C ARG A 3 -12.75 4.52 -2.22
N LEU A 4 -11.89 4.01 -1.34
CA LEU A 4 -10.83 3.11 -1.76
C LEU A 4 -11.43 1.83 -2.34
N ARG A 5 -10.92 1.44 -3.50
CA ARG A 5 -11.20 0.15 -4.13
C ARG A 5 -9.87 -0.56 -4.32
N ALA A 6 -9.92 -1.87 -4.22
CA ALA A 6 -8.73 -2.68 -4.43
C ALA A 6 -9.05 -3.82 -5.38
N ASP A 7 -8.21 -3.97 -6.39
CA ASP A 7 -8.21 -5.15 -7.23
C ASP A 7 -7.17 -6.11 -6.68
N VAL A 8 -7.58 -7.34 -6.47
CA VAL A 8 -6.70 -8.38 -5.92
C VAL A 8 -6.28 -9.33 -7.02
N VAL A 9 -4.98 -9.50 -7.18
CA VAL A 9 -4.42 -10.49 -8.10
C VAL A 9 -3.68 -11.52 -7.27
N PHE A 10 -4.10 -12.78 -7.39
CA PHE A 10 -3.46 -13.89 -6.70
C PHE A 10 -2.91 -14.84 -7.76
N GLU A 11 -1.60 -14.91 -7.87
CA GLU A 11 -0.94 -15.66 -8.93
C GLU A 11 0.37 -16.26 -8.40
N SER A 12 0.55 -17.56 -8.60
CA SER A 12 1.76 -18.29 -8.21
C SER A 12 2.15 -18.03 -6.74
N ASP A 13 1.16 -18.09 -5.85
CA ASP A 13 1.29 -17.81 -4.41
C ASP A 13 1.69 -16.37 -4.08
N ARG A 14 1.63 -15.48 -5.04
CA ARG A 14 1.88 -14.05 -4.83
C ARG A 14 0.56 -13.30 -4.75
N VAL A 15 0.49 -12.36 -3.82
CA VAL A 15 -0.68 -11.50 -3.65
C VAL A 15 -0.30 -10.09 -4.03
N GLU A 16 -1.01 -9.54 -5.00
CA GLU A 16 -0.83 -8.15 -5.41
C GLU A 16 -2.15 -7.40 -5.28
N LEU A 17 -2.08 -6.20 -4.75
CA LEU A 17 -3.23 -5.30 -4.64
C LEU A 17 -2.99 -4.08 -5.50
N ALA A 18 -4.00 -3.68 -6.29
CA ALA A 18 -3.98 -2.39 -6.98
C ALA A 18 -5.04 -1.52 -6.32
N LEU A 19 -4.62 -0.41 -5.74
CA LEU A 19 -5.49 0.48 -4.99
C LEU A 19 -5.92 1.67 -5.85
N HIS A 20 -7.20 2.05 -5.71
CA HIS A 20 -7.78 3.18 -6.43
C HIS A 20 -8.60 4.01 -5.47
N GLY A 21 -8.46 5.33 -5.53
CA GLY A 21 -9.24 6.24 -4.73
C GLY A 21 -8.48 6.77 -3.51
N ASP A 22 -9.21 7.00 -2.42
CA ASP A 22 -8.67 7.69 -1.25
C ASP A 22 -8.18 6.69 -0.19
N LEU A 23 -6.90 6.76 0.13
CA LEU A 23 -6.31 5.98 1.21
C LEU A 23 -6.29 6.84 2.48
N ASP A 24 -7.48 7.17 2.94
CA ASP A 24 -7.78 7.90 4.17
C ASP A 24 -8.08 6.94 5.31
N ALA A 25 -8.69 7.42 6.39
CA ALA A 25 -9.01 6.56 7.54
C ALA A 25 -9.92 5.38 7.15
N ASN A 26 -10.95 5.63 6.33
CA ASN A 26 -11.82 4.56 5.85
C ASN A 26 -11.09 3.62 4.91
N GLY A 27 -10.30 4.17 4.01
CA GLY A 27 -9.49 3.38 3.08
C GLY A 27 -8.44 2.53 3.80
N ALA A 28 -7.86 3.07 4.87
CA ALA A 28 -6.92 2.32 5.70
C ALA A 28 -7.57 1.08 6.32
N GLU A 29 -8.82 1.20 6.79
CA GLU A 29 -9.55 0.05 7.32
C GLU A 29 -9.80 -1.01 6.26
N VAL A 30 -10.14 -0.58 5.04
CA VAL A 30 -10.33 -1.50 3.91
C VAL A 30 -9.03 -2.23 3.60
N LEU A 31 -7.93 -1.50 3.52
CA LEU A 31 -6.63 -2.09 3.24
C LEU A 31 -6.19 -3.06 4.34
N GLN A 32 -6.34 -2.66 5.60
CA GLN A 32 -5.99 -3.51 6.74
C GLN A 32 -6.79 -4.82 6.74
N ALA A 33 -8.10 -4.74 6.45
CA ALA A 33 -8.95 -5.94 6.39
C ALA A 33 -8.52 -6.86 5.26
N LEU A 34 -8.17 -6.31 4.09
CA LEU A 34 -7.68 -7.09 2.97
C LEU A 34 -6.35 -7.78 3.27
N VAL A 35 -5.40 -7.03 3.81
CA VAL A 35 -4.08 -7.57 4.13
C VAL A 35 -4.19 -8.69 5.17
N ALA A 36 -5.15 -8.55 6.11
CA ALA A 36 -5.36 -9.55 7.15
C ALA A 36 -5.90 -10.90 6.62
N GLU A 37 -6.47 -10.91 5.42
CA GLU A 37 -6.94 -12.16 4.78
C GLU A 37 -5.79 -13.02 4.26
N PHE A 38 -4.59 -12.45 4.17
CA PHE A 38 -3.41 -13.15 3.66
C PHE A 38 -2.33 -13.16 4.72
N ASP A 39 -1.39 -14.09 4.64
CA ASP A 39 -0.22 -14.08 5.52
C ASP A 39 0.57 -12.80 5.32
N HIS A 40 0.72 -12.40 4.07
CA HIS A 40 1.36 -11.14 3.67
C HIS A 40 0.91 -10.79 2.25
N VAL A 41 1.13 -9.54 1.87
CA VAL A 41 0.93 -9.06 0.51
C VAL A 41 2.30 -8.76 -0.08
N ASP A 42 2.54 -9.19 -1.31
CA ASP A 42 3.84 -9.05 -1.97
C ASP A 42 4.02 -7.71 -2.67
N ARG A 43 2.92 -7.15 -3.18
CA ARG A 43 2.99 -5.93 -3.98
C ARG A 43 1.69 -5.12 -3.83
N ILE A 44 1.84 -3.82 -3.64
CA ILE A 44 0.71 -2.89 -3.64
C ILE A 44 1.01 -1.79 -4.66
N ASP A 45 0.12 -1.65 -5.63
CA ASP A 45 0.20 -0.60 -6.64
C ASP A 45 -0.57 0.61 -6.16
N LEU A 46 0.13 1.73 -5.98
CA LEU A 46 -0.44 2.99 -5.50
C LEU A 46 -0.73 3.98 -6.62
N ALA A 47 -0.52 3.61 -7.88
CA ALA A 47 -0.67 4.54 -9.00
C ALA A 47 -2.08 5.15 -9.09
N GLY A 48 -3.09 4.42 -8.64
CA GLY A 48 -4.49 4.88 -8.64
C GLY A 48 -4.93 5.60 -7.36
N VAL A 49 -4.02 5.80 -6.40
CA VAL A 49 -4.36 6.48 -5.14
C VAL A 49 -4.32 7.99 -5.35
N ASP A 50 -5.44 8.66 -5.05
CA ASP A 50 -5.60 10.10 -5.25
C ASP A 50 -5.24 10.91 -4.02
N VAL A 51 -5.49 10.36 -2.83
CA VAL A 51 -5.29 11.02 -1.55
C VAL A 51 -4.73 10.01 -0.57
N ILE A 52 -3.82 10.45 0.28
CA ILE A 52 -3.32 9.63 1.38
C ILE A 52 -3.17 10.52 2.62
N ASP A 53 -3.54 9.98 3.79
CA ASP A 53 -3.33 10.63 5.07
C ASP A 53 -2.48 9.72 5.99
N SER A 54 -2.32 10.14 7.24
CA SER A 54 -1.49 9.39 8.20
C SER A 54 -2.02 7.98 8.46
N SER A 55 -3.34 7.78 8.42
CA SER A 55 -3.94 6.45 8.60
C SER A 55 -3.55 5.53 7.44
N GLY A 56 -3.58 6.06 6.22
CA GLY A 56 -3.17 5.31 5.03
C GLY A 56 -1.69 4.96 5.05
N LEU A 57 -0.84 5.93 5.43
CA LEU A 57 0.59 5.69 5.57
C LEU A 57 0.86 4.58 6.59
N PHE A 58 0.18 4.64 7.73
CA PHE A 58 0.34 3.64 8.78
C PHE A 58 -0.07 2.24 8.30
N ALA A 59 -1.17 2.15 7.55
CA ALA A 59 -1.64 0.88 7.01
C ALA A 59 -0.61 0.26 6.05
N LEU A 60 0.07 1.09 5.25
CA LEU A 60 1.13 0.61 4.36
C LEU A 60 2.36 0.13 5.15
N VAL A 61 2.73 0.85 6.19
CA VAL A 61 3.84 0.43 7.07
C VAL A 61 3.51 -0.89 7.74
N GLN A 62 2.28 -1.09 8.19
CA GLN A 62 1.85 -2.35 8.78
C GLN A 62 1.91 -3.50 7.77
N ALA A 63 1.50 -3.25 6.53
CA ALA A 63 1.58 -4.26 5.48
C ALA A 63 3.03 -4.65 5.20
N ASP A 64 3.95 -3.68 5.20
CA ASP A 64 5.38 -3.95 5.06
C ASP A 64 5.93 -4.78 6.23
N THR A 65 5.51 -4.45 7.44
CA THR A 65 5.92 -5.19 8.63
C THR A 65 5.46 -6.64 8.57
N ARG A 66 4.22 -6.90 8.13
CA ARG A 66 3.73 -8.27 7.97
C ARG A 66 4.55 -9.05 6.95
N ALA A 67 4.92 -8.42 5.84
CA ALA A 67 5.76 -9.06 4.83
C ALA A 67 7.13 -9.43 5.41
N ARG A 68 7.74 -8.52 6.16
CA ARG A 68 9.03 -8.79 6.79
C ARG A 68 8.94 -9.92 7.81
N GLN A 69 7.87 -9.98 8.58
CA GLN A 69 7.64 -11.06 9.54
C GLN A 69 7.46 -12.42 8.84
N ALA A 70 6.98 -12.40 7.61
CA ALA A 70 6.85 -13.60 6.78
C ALA A 70 8.14 -13.95 6.01
N GLY A 71 9.22 -13.19 6.23
CA GLY A 71 10.50 -13.43 5.59
C GLY A 71 10.63 -12.88 4.17
N THR A 72 9.76 -11.95 3.81
CA THR A 72 9.78 -11.34 2.47
C THR A 72 9.74 -9.80 2.60
N ARG A 73 9.46 -9.14 1.51
CA ARG A 73 9.37 -7.69 1.51
C ARG A 73 8.24 -7.21 0.61
N LEU A 74 7.44 -6.29 1.14
CA LEU A 74 6.40 -5.64 0.35
C LEU A 74 7.05 -4.71 -0.68
N THR A 75 6.62 -4.81 -1.92
CA THR A 75 7.03 -3.92 -3.00
C THR A 75 5.88 -2.96 -3.30
N LEU A 76 6.19 -1.67 -3.44
CA LEU A 76 5.20 -0.65 -3.77
C LEU A 76 5.46 -0.07 -5.15
N VAL A 77 4.40 0.03 -5.95
CA VAL A 77 4.44 0.82 -7.19
C VAL A 77 4.10 2.25 -6.81
N PRO A 78 4.92 3.23 -7.24
CA PRO A 78 4.76 4.61 -6.79
C PRO A 78 3.40 5.21 -7.14
N PRO A 79 2.88 6.10 -6.27
CA PRO A 79 1.70 6.89 -6.57
C PRO A 79 2.06 8.05 -7.51
N GLY A 80 1.05 8.83 -7.89
CA GLY A 80 1.26 10.06 -8.62
C GLY A 80 2.08 11.09 -7.82
N VAL A 81 2.53 12.13 -8.50
CA VAL A 81 3.50 13.09 -7.97
C VAL A 81 3.07 13.71 -6.64
N LEU A 82 1.80 14.12 -6.52
CA LEU A 82 1.34 14.80 -5.31
C LEU A 82 1.35 13.89 -4.09
N VAL A 83 0.92 12.65 -4.25
CA VAL A 83 0.92 11.68 -3.15
C VAL A 83 2.36 11.24 -2.85
N ALA A 84 3.19 11.11 -3.87
CA ALA A 84 4.60 10.74 -3.69
C ALA A 84 5.35 11.75 -2.80
N ARG A 85 5.01 13.03 -2.87
CA ARG A 85 5.61 14.06 -2.00
C ARG A 85 5.39 13.80 -0.53
N ILE A 86 4.24 13.22 -0.18
CA ILE A 86 3.91 12.91 1.21
C ILE A 86 4.86 11.84 1.75
N PHE A 87 5.19 10.85 0.94
CA PHE A 87 6.17 9.84 1.33
C PHE A 87 7.57 10.45 1.52
N ALA A 88 7.94 11.39 0.65
CA ALA A 88 9.22 12.08 0.78
C ALA A 88 9.27 12.93 2.06
N TRP A 89 8.22 13.69 2.35
CA TRP A 89 8.16 14.56 3.53
C TRP A 89 8.15 13.78 4.84
N THR A 90 7.57 12.59 4.86
CA THR A 90 7.49 11.77 6.07
C THR A 90 8.72 10.89 6.27
N GLY A 91 9.60 10.82 5.29
CA GLY A 91 10.76 9.94 5.32
C GLY A 91 10.44 8.49 4.98
N LEU A 92 9.18 8.17 4.70
CA LEU A 92 8.78 6.79 4.39
C LEU A 92 9.27 6.34 3.03
N GLU A 93 9.61 7.28 2.14
CA GLU A 93 10.18 6.97 0.84
C GLU A 93 11.43 6.08 0.94
N SER A 94 12.24 6.30 1.98
CA SER A 94 13.46 5.51 2.18
C SER A 94 13.24 4.26 3.04
N ARG A 95 12.12 4.17 3.74
CA ARG A 95 11.80 3.01 4.58
C ARG A 95 11.04 1.93 3.85
N LEU A 96 10.18 2.33 2.91
CA LEU A 96 9.36 1.42 2.12
C LEU A 96 10.08 1.10 0.82
N ASN A 97 9.78 -0.06 0.25
CA ASN A 97 10.47 -0.54 -0.94
C ASN A 97 9.69 -0.18 -2.21
N PHE A 98 9.93 1.02 -2.71
CA PHE A 98 9.33 1.45 -3.97
C PHE A 98 10.12 0.93 -5.15
N VAL A 99 9.40 0.38 -6.14
CA VAL A 99 10.04 -0.01 -7.41
C VAL A 99 10.26 1.23 -8.25
N ALA A 100 11.26 1.17 -9.12
CA ALA A 100 11.48 2.24 -10.09
C ALA A 100 10.30 2.29 -11.05
N ALA A 101 9.85 3.51 -11.34
CA ALA A 101 8.74 3.72 -12.26
C ALA A 101 9.14 3.35 -13.70
#